data_1595df018bdb3eb33e9ddffd40b2eb64
#
_entry.id   1595df018bdb3eb33e9ddffd40b2eb64
#
_cell.length_a   1.000
_cell.length_b   1.000
_cell.length_c   1.000
_cell.angle_alpha   90.00
_cell.angle_beta   90.00
_cell.angle_gamma   90.00
#
_symmetry.space_group_name_H-M   'P 1'
#
loop_
_entity.id
_entity.type
_entity.pdbx_description
1 polymer ?
#
loop_
_entity_poly.entity_id
_entity_poly.type
_entity_poly.pdbx_seq_one_letter_code
_entity_poly.pdbx_strand_id
1 'polypeptide(L)'
;WLGFVIGQIFSNALKYTRQGGISVYMSPDRAHTLVIEDTGIGICQEDLPRVFEKGFTGHNGREDNRSTGIGLYLCVKIMKKLRHEITIESTPGKGTKIYLFLGRKALDMY
;
A
#
# COMPACT_ATOMS: atom_id res chain seq x y z
N TRP A 1 -9.22 -11.54 -5.99
CA TRP A 1 -9.20 -10.40 -5.04
C TRP A 1 -7.80 -9.91 -4.77
N LEU A 2 -6.85 -10.83 -4.63
CA LEU A 2 -5.46 -10.40 -4.39
C LEU A 2 -4.91 -9.62 -5.57
N GLY A 3 -5.25 -10.02 -6.79
CA GLY A 3 -4.86 -9.27 -7.97
C GLY A 3 -5.39 -7.85 -7.97
N PHE A 4 -6.60 -7.65 -7.48
CA PHE A 4 -7.17 -6.31 -7.36
C PHE A 4 -6.37 -5.48 -6.37
N VAL A 5 -6.01 -6.07 -5.22
CA VAL A 5 -5.23 -5.37 -4.20
C VAL A 5 -3.88 -4.93 -4.76
N ILE A 6 -3.17 -5.85 -5.38
CA ILE A 6 -1.85 -5.56 -5.95
C ILE A 6 -1.97 -4.49 -7.01
N GLY A 7 -2.99 -4.58 -7.87
CA GLY A 7 -3.22 -3.59 -8.91
C GLY A 7 -3.48 -2.20 -8.36
N GLN A 8 -4.26 -2.09 -7.30
CA GLN A 8 -4.55 -0.80 -6.68
C GLN A 8 -3.30 -0.18 -6.07
N ILE A 9 -2.49 -0.99 -5.40
CA ILE A 9 -1.27 -0.50 -4.79
C ILE A 9 -0.29 -0.05 -5.86
N PHE A 10 -0.16 -0.83 -6.93
CA PHE A 10 0.72 -0.49 -8.03
C PHE A 10 0.27 0.80 -8.72
N SER A 11 -1.02 0.95 -8.91
CA SER A 11 -1.60 2.15 -9.50
C SER A 11 -1.30 3.39 -8.65
N ASN A 12 -1.40 3.26 -7.33
CA ASN A 12 -1.04 4.36 -6.44
C ASN A 12 0.45 4.69 -6.54
N ALA A 13 1.29 3.66 -6.62
CA ALA A 13 2.73 3.89 -6.75
C ALA A 13 3.04 4.65 -8.04
N LEU A 14 2.40 4.27 -9.14
CA LEU A 14 2.58 4.97 -10.41
C LEU A 14 2.14 6.44 -10.31
N LYS A 15 1.06 6.69 -9.61
CA LYS A 15 0.53 8.03 -9.48
C LYS A 15 1.48 8.96 -8.73
N TYR A 16 2.18 8.45 -7.73
CA TYR A 16 3.03 9.28 -6.86
C TYR A 16 4.52 9.16 -7.16
N THR A 17 4.91 8.41 -8.19
CA THR A 17 6.30 8.28 -8.57
C THR A 17 6.50 8.95 -9.92
N ARG A 18 6.95 10.20 -9.89
CA ARG A 18 7.19 10.95 -11.14
C ARG A 18 8.56 10.67 -11.71
N GLN A 19 9.52 10.44 -10.85
CA GLN A 19 10.87 10.05 -11.23
C GLN A 19 11.28 8.91 -10.32
N GLY A 20 12.12 8.03 -10.82
CA GLY A 20 12.56 6.88 -10.05
C GLY A 20 11.87 5.62 -10.50
N GLY A 21 11.65 4.69 -9.60
CA GLY A 21 11.15 3.39 -9.98
C GLY A 21 10.22 2.76 -8.97
N ILE A 22 9.60 1.68 -9.41
CA ILE A 22 8.73 0.85 -8.59
C ILE A 22 9.30 -0.56 -8.65
N SER A 23 9.46 -1.17 -7.47
CA SER A 23 9.96 -2.53 -7.35
C SER A 23 8.94 -3.40 -6.64
N VAL A 24 8.81 -4.64 -7.10
CA VAL A 24 7.93 -5.61 -6.46
C VAL A 24 8.79 -6.84 -6.17
N TYR A 25 8.83 -7.24 -4.91
CA TYR A 25 9.68 -8.37 -4.53
C TYR A 25 9.19 -9.02 -3.25
N MET A 26 9.66 -10.25 -2.99
CA MET A 26 9.36 -10.90 -1.72
C MET A 26 10.35 -10.42 -0.69
N SER A 27 9.86 -10.10 0.51
CA SER A 27 10.73 -9.62 1.56
C SER A 27 11.76 -10.67 1.95
N PRO A 28 13.04 -10.30 2.06
CA PRO A 28 14.05 -11.23 2.54
C PRO A 28 13.99 -11.45 4.05
N ASP A 29 13.34 -10.54 4.76
CA ASP A 29 13.30 -10.57 6.22
C ASP A 29 12.00 -11.08 6.82
N ARG A 30 10.92 -11.02 6.07
CA ARG A 30 9.60 -11.41 6.55
C ARG A 30 9.04 -12.52 5.69
N ALA A 31 8.64 -13.62 6.31
CA ALA A 31 8.10 -14.75 5.57
C ALA A 31 6.77 -14.38 4.92
N HIS A 32 6.54 -14.91 3.72
CA HIS A 32 5.26 -14.76 3.00
C HIS A 32 4.84 -13.31 2.80
N THR A 33 5.79 -12.41 2.68
CA THR A 33 5.50 -10.97 2.56
C THR A 33 5.95 -10.45 1.22
N LEU A 34 5.00 -9.93 0.45
CA LEU A 34 5.28 -9.25 -0.81
C LEU A 34 5.45 -7.76 -0.52
N VAL A 35 6.48 -7.16 -1.08
CA VAL A 35 6.76 -5.74 -0.91
C VAL A 35 6.56 -5.02 -2.23
N ILE A 36 5.84 -3.90 -2.20
CA ILE A 36 5.73 -3.01 -3.34
C ILE A 36 6.34 -1.69 -2.89
N GLU A 37 7.48 -1.37 -3.49
CA GLU A 37 8.27 -0.22 -3.07
C GLU A 37 8.39 0.77 -4.22
N ASP A 38 8.20 2.06 -3.93
CA ASP A 38 8.46 3.09 -4.91
C ASP A 38 9.45 4.11 -4.34
N THR A 39 10.11 4.84 -5.24
CA THR A 39 11.04 5.90 -4.85
C THR A 39 10.42 7.26 -5.12
N GLY A 40 9.12 7.37 -4.94
CA GLY A 40 8.38 8.59 -5.21
C GLY A 40 8.44 9.60 -4.08
N ILE A 41 7.41 10.43 -4.00
CA ILE A 41 7.40 11.56 -3.08
C ILE A 41 7.22 11.16 -1.62
N GLY A 42 6.75 9.95 -1.36
CA GLY A 42 6.48 9.52 0.00
C GLY A 42 5.18 10.11 0.53
N ILE A 43 4.91 9.83 1.79
CA ILE A 43 3.69 10.28 2.47
C ILE A 43 4.11 11.02 3.73
N CYS A 44 3.46 12.16 3.97
CA CYS A 44 3.72 12.94 5.19
C CYS A 44 3.41 12.10 6.43
N GLN A 45 4.21 12.29 7.48
CA GLN A 45 4.02 11.52 8.70
C GLN A 45 2.63 11.70 9.30
N GLU A 46 2.07 12.90 9.19
CA GLU A 46 0.71 13.17 9.69
C GLU A 46 -0.36 12.45 8.89
N ASP A 47 -0.10 12.12 7.64
CA ASP A 47 -1.06 11.40 6.81
C ASP A 47 -0.96 9.88 6.96
N LEU A 48 0.21 9.37 7.37
CA LEU A 48 0.44 7.93 7.42
C LEU A 48 -0.62 7.14 8.19
N PRO A 49 -1.03 7.57 9.40
CA PRO A 49 -2.04 6.79 10.11
C PRO A 49 -3.41 6.81 9.47
N ARG A 50 -3.61 7.67 8.47
CA ARG A 50 -4.91 7.85 7.84
C ARG A 50 -5.01 7.29 6.43
N VAL A 51 -3.91 6.78 5.88
CA VAL A 51 -3.90 6.41 4.45
C VAL A 51 -4.88 5.30 4.11
N PHE A 52 -5.28 4.49 5.09
CA PHE A 52 -6.23 3.42 4.84
C PHE A 52 -7.67 3.80 5.16
N GLU A 53 -7.92 5.05 5.54
CA GLU A 53 -9.28 5.50 5.84
C GLU A 53 -10.07 5.69 4.56
N LYS A 54 -11.36 5.42 4.63
CA LYS A 54 -12.24 5.61 3.50
C LYS A 54 -12.29 7.09 3.14
N GLY A 55 -12.06 7.37 1.86
CA GLY A 55 -12.14 8.74 1.36
C GLY A 55 -10.86 9.54 1.52
N PHE A 56 -9.82 8.96 2.15
CA PHE A 56 -8.57 9.70 2.32
C PHE A 56 -7.85 9.87 0.99
N THR A 57 -7.48 11.10 0.64
CA THR A 57 -6.71 11.37 -0.56
C THR A 57 -5.35 12.01 -0.29
N GLY A 58 -5.14 12.53 0.92
CA GLY A 58 -3.88 13.17 1.29
C GLY A 58 -3.66 14.47 0.53
N HIS A 59 -2.51 15.08 0.75
CA HIS A 59 -2.15 16.34 0.11
C HIS A 59 -1.99 16.18 -1.39
N ASN A 60 -1.31 15.14 -1.80
CA ASN A 60 -1.02 14.92 -3.21
C ASN A 60 -2.21 14.36 -3.97
N GLY A 61 -3.07 13.65 -3.30
CA GLY A 61 -4.29 13.14 -3.91
C GLY A 61 -5.25 14.23 -4.32
N ARG A 62 -5.20 15.36 -3.63
CA ARG A 62 -6.07 16.48 -3.97
C ARG A 62 -5.69 17.12 -5.28
N GLU A 63 -4.42 17.09 -5.63
CA GLU A 63 -3.95 17.66 -6.88
C GLU A 63 -4.35 16.80 -8.06
N ASP A 64 -4.61 15.54 -7.82
CA ASP A 64 -5.02 14.62 -8.85
C ASP A 64 -6.49 14.31 -8.66
N ASN A 65 -7.34 14.97 -9.42
CA ASN A 65 -8.78 14.81 -9.28
C ASN A 65 -9.28 13.41 -9.55
N ARG A 66 -8.43 12.54 -10.08
CA ARG A 66 -8.84 11.16 -10.34
C ARG A 66 -8.74 10.27 -9.12
N SER A 67 -8.11 10.77 -8.06
CA SER A 67 -7.99 9.98 -6.85
C SER A 67 -9.30 10.05 -6.06
N THR A 68 -9.86 8.89 -5.76
CA THR A 68 -11.10 8.81 -5.01
C THR A 68 -10.89 8.56 -3.53
N GLY A 69 -9.68 8.17 -3.14
CA GLY A 69 -9.40 7.83 -1.76
C GLY A 69 -9.98 6.51 -1.31
N ILE A 70 -10.50 5.72 -2.23
CA ILE A 70 -11.13 4.45 -1.88
C ILE A 70 -10.21 3.24 -2.06
N GLY A 71 -9.24 3.35 -2.95
CA GLY A 71 -8.40 2.22 -3.32
C GLY A 71 -7.75 1.50 -2.16
N LEU A 72 -7.01 2.23 -1.32
CA LEU A 72 -6.32 1.60 -0.19
C LEU A 72 -7.31 1.11 0.88
N TYR A 73 -8.41 1.83 1.07
CA TYR A 73 -9.45 1.38 2.00
C TYR A 73 -10.01 0.02 1.58
N LEU A 74 -10.30 -0.14 0.29
CA LEU A 74 -10.79 -1.42 -0.23
C LEU A 74 -9.73 -2.51 -0.10
N CYS A 75 -8.47 -2.16 -0.31
CA CYS A 75 -7.39 -3.13 -0.15
C CYS A 75 -7.35 -3.68 1.27
N VAL A 76 -7.47 -2.83 2.27
CA VAL A 76 -7.49 -3.28 3.66
C VAL A 76 -8.66 -4.22 3.90
N LYS A 77 -9.84 -3.88 3.40
CA LYS A 77 -11.01 -4.72 3.61
C LYS A 77 -10.85 -6.08 2.96
N ILE A 78 -10.32 -6.11 1.76
CA ILE A 78 -10.12 -7.37 1.04
C ILE A 78 -9.06 -8.22 1.75
N MET A 79 -7.96 -7.59 2.17
CA MET A 79 -6.92 -8.31 2.87
C MET A 79 -7.43 -8.94 4.15
N LYS A 80 -8.27 -8.23 4.89
CA LYS A 80 -8.87 -8.79 6.09
C LYS A 80 -9.73 -10.00 5.77
N LYS A 81 -10.51 -9.94 4.71
CA LYS A 81 -11.34 -11.08 4.32
C LYS A 81 -10.52 -12.29 3.94
N LEU A 82 -9.36 -12.07 3.36
CA LEU A 82 -8.46 -13.14 2.95
C LEU A 82 -7.57 -13.60 4.10
N ARG A 83 -7.70 -12.98 5.27
CA ARG A 83 -6.87 -13.26 6.44
C ARG A 83 -5.41 -12.97 6.21
N HIS A 84 -5.17 -11.98 5.40
CA HIS A 84 -3.85 -11.41 5.16
C HIS A 84 -3.71 -10.09 5.91
N GLU A 85 -2.55 -9.49 5.83
CA GLU A 85 -2.28 -8.24 6.52
C GLU A 85 -1.58 -7.27 5.58
N ILE A 86 -1.87 -5.98 5.74
CA ILE A 86 -1.23 -4.94 4.94
C ILE A 86 -0.67 -3.89 5.89
N THR A 87 0.58 -3.49 5.65
CA THR A 87 1.22 -2.41 6.40
C THR A 87 1.94 -1.49 5.44
N ILE A 88 2.27 -0.29 5.90
CA ILE A 88 2.89 0.72 5.07
C ILE A 88 3.98 1.44 5.83
N GLU A 89 5.08 1.72 5.13
CA GLU A 89 6.16 2.57 5.63
C GLU A 89 6.43 3.61 4.57
N SER A 90 6.63 4.86 4.97
CA SER A 90 6.92 5.90 4.01
C SER A 90 7.75 7.01 4.66
N THR A 91 8.60 7.64 3.84
CA THR A 91 9.40 8.77 4.25
C THR A 91 9.26 9.84 3.17
N PRO A 92 8.82 11.06 3.53
CA PRO A 92 8.70 12.13 2.53
C PRO A 92 10.01 12.34 1.79
N GLY A 93 9.91 12.44 0.48
CA GLY A 93 11.06 12.63 -0.38
C GLY A 93 11.84 11.39 -0.72
N LYS A 94 11.54 10.25 -0.10
CA LYS A 94 12.28 9.00 -0.33
C LYS A 94 11.43 7.90 -0.93
N GLY A 95 10.12 7.90 -0.66
CA GLY A 95 9.25 6.90 -1.25
C GLY A 95 8.43 6.15 -0.24
N THR A 96 7.80 5.09 -0.70
CA THR A 96 6.84 4.32 0.09
C THR A 96 7.04 2.83 -0.13
N LYS A 97 6.91 2.05 0.95
CA LYS A 97 6.88 0.60 0.88
C LYS A 97 5.57 0.11 1.45
N ILE A 98 4.90 -0.76 0.72
CA ILE A 98 3.69 -1.41 1.21
C ILE A 98 3.99 -2.90 1.31
N TYR A 99 3.72 -3.47 2.48
CA TYR A 99 3.98 -4.87 2.78
C TYR A 99 2.66 -5.62 2.80
N LEU A 100 2.58 -6.69 2.01
CA LEU A 100 1.40 -7.55 1.98
C LEU A 100 1.80 -8.90 2.56
N PHE A 101 1.36 -9.16 3.78
CA PHE A 101 1.60 -10.46 4.40
C PHE A 101 0.56 -11.44 3.89
N LEU A 102 0.99 -12.42 3.13
CA LEU A 102 0.12 -13.34 2.45
C LEU A 102 -0.07 -14.66 3.19
N GLY A 103 0.57 -14.82 4.32
CA GLY A 103 0.32 -15.96 5.18
C GLY A 103 -1.01 -15.79 5.90
N ARG A 104 -1.54 -16.87 6.44
CA ARG A 104 -2.77 -16.78 7.20
C ARG A 104 -2.47 -16.51 8.65
N LYS A 105 -3.07 -15.44 9.16
CA LYS A 105 -2.86 -15.09 10.54
C LYS A 105 -3.69 -15.99 11.42
N ALA A 106 -3.13 -16.39 12.50
CA ALA A 106 -3.82 -17.02 13.60
C ALA A 106 -4.65 -18.27 13.32
N LEU A 107 -5.09 -18.48 12.13
CA LEU A 107 -5.86 -19.65 11.82
C LEU A 107 -5.06 -20.79 11.31
N ASP A 108 -3.79 -20.58 11.18
CA ASP A 108 -2.95 -21.58 10.60
C ASP A 108 -2.60 -22.65 11.58
N MET A 109 -3.04 -22.46 12.78
CA MET A 109 -2.75 -23.45 13.72
C MET A 109 -3.84 -24.40 13.77
N TYR A 110 -4.08 -25.11 12.88
CA TYR A 110 -5.03 -26.18 13.00
C TYR A 110 -4.35 -27.50 12.65
#